data_0ba650bae1e6512bafcf60a18014d6e7
#
_entry.id   0ba650bae1e6512bafcf60a18014d6e7
#
_cell.length_a   1.000
_cell.length_b   1.000
_cell.length_c   1.000
_cell.angle_alpha   90.00
_cell.angle_beta   90.00
_cell.angle_gamma   90.00
#
_symmetry.space_group_name_H-M   'P 1'
#
loop_
_entity.id
_entity.type
_entity.pdbx_description
1 polymer ?
#
loop_
_entity_poly.entity_id
_entity_poly.type
_entity_poly.pdbx_seq_one_letter_code
_entity_poly.pdbx_strand_id
1 'polypeptide(L)'
;TVLEMMAEFEQTQSAHDGGFWNANNFVYEEWIEENLQAEAGLNIPENWVPAIQLLSFDVAGQALGFLNLRLRLNDYLLENGGHIGYSIRPSERGKGYAKESLRQGLQVAKGKNIKRALVTCSTENPASRAVILANGGVYEDVRNGTERYWIDVD
;
A
#
# COMPACT_ATOMS: atom_id res chain seq x y z
N THR A 1 -5.00 1.87 -18.51
CA THR A 1 -4.47 0.69 -17.78
C THR A 1 -4.84 0.68 -16.29
N VAL A 2 -4.91 1.86 -15.63
CA VAL A 2 -5.30 1.90 -14.21
C VAL A 2 -6.76 1.48 -14.03
N LEU A 3 -7.67 1.99 -14.86
CA LEU A 3 -9.08 1.61 -14.81
C LEU A 3 -9.29 0.12 -15.09
N GLU A 4 -8.53 -0.43 -16.03
CA GLU A 4 -8.55 -1.87 -16.33
C GLU A 4 -8.09 -2.68 -15.12
N MET A 5 -7.03 -2.24 -14.45
CA MET A 5 -6.54 -2.89 -13.24
C MET A 5 -7.58 -2.86 -12.12
N MET A 6 -8.22 -1.71 -11.89
CA MET A 6 -9.30 -1.59 -10.90
C MET A 6 -10.44 -2.54 -11.21
N ALA A 7 -10.84 -2.64 -12.49
CA ALA A 7 -11.88 -3.56 -12.91
C ALA A 7 -11.50 -5.02 -12.64
N GLU A 8 -10.25 -5.40 -12.84
CA GLU A 8 -9.78 -6.76 -12.54
C GLU A 8 -9.93 -7.08 -11.04
N PHE A 9 -9.54 -6.16 -10.16
CA PHE A 9 -9.70 -6.35 -8.72
C PHE A 9 -11.18 -6.56 -8.36
N GLU A 10 -12.08 -5.80 -8.96
CA GLU A 10 -13.51 -5.92 -8.70
C GLU A 10 -14.10 -7.22 -9.25
N GLN A 11 -13.76 -7.59 -10.48
CA GLN A 11 -14.25 -8.80 -11.14
C GLN A 11 -13.81 -10.07 -10.41
N THR A 12 -12.62 -10.07 -9.85
CA THR A 12 -12.10 -11.22 -9.10
C THR A 12 -12.45 -11.15 -7.62
N GLN A 13 -13.13 -10.09 -7.17
CA GLN A 13 -13.46 -9.85 -5.77
C GLN A 13 -12.22 -9.91 -4.87
N SER A 14 -11.09 -9.45 -5.38
CA SER A 14 -9.83 -9.42 -4.66
C SER A 14 -9.71 -8.15 -3.82
N ALA A 15 -9.16 -8.28 -2.61
CA ALA A 15 -8.80 -7.12 -1.81
C ALA A 15 -7.76 -6.28 -2.54
N HIS A 16 -7.92 -4.96 -2.47
CA HIS A 16 -7.00 -4.01 -3.11
C HIS A 16 -6.30 -3.15 -2.06
N ASP A 17 -5.52 -3.78 -1.21
CA ASP A 17 -4.75 -3.08 -0.19
C ASP A 17 -3.86 -2.02 -0.83
N GLY A 18 -3.81 -0.85 -0.21
CA GLY A 18 -3.03 0.26 -0.76
C GLY A 18 -3.71 1.01 -1.90
N GLY A 19 -4.92 0.63 -2.28
CA GLY A 19 -5.73 1.34 -3.25
C GLY A 19 -7.14 1.50 -2.71
N PHE A 20 -7.63 2.73 -2.59
CA PHE A 20 -8.91 3.02 -1.96
C PHE A 20 -9.85 3.67 -2.97
N TRP A 21 -10.91 2.96 -3.36
CA TRP A 21 -11.97 3.52 -4.19
C TRP A 21 -13.29 2.81 -3.90
N ASN A 22 -14.37 3.48 -4.26
CA ASN A 22 -15.72 2.91 -4.20
C ASN A 22 -16.21 2.74 -5.63
N ALA A 23 -16.60 1.52 -6.00
CA ALA A 23 -17.13 1.23 -7.35
C ALA A 23 -18.40 2.00 -7.66
N ASN A 24 -19.19 2.35 -6.63
CA ASN A 24 -20.41 3.14 -6.81
C ASN A 24 -20.05 4.62 -6.98
N ASN A 25 -20.52 5.24 -8.07
CA ASN A 25 -20.29 6.65 -8.35
C ASN A 25 -18.79 7.00 -8.51
N PHE A 26 -17.99 6.05 -9.00
CA PHE A 26 -16.57 6.26 -9.19
C PHE A 26 -16.30 7.17 -10.40
N VAL A 27 -15.53 8.24 -10.15
CA VAL A 27 -15.03 9.14 -11.19
C VAL A 27 -13.50 9.21 -11.07
N TYR A 28 -12.80 8.75 -12.09
CA TYR A 28 -11.34 8.59 -12.04
C TYR A 28 -10.61 9.91 -11.73
N GLU A 29 -11.01 11.01 -12.38
CA GLU A 29 -10.39 12.32 -12.19
C GLU A 29 -10.58 12.84 -10.77
N GLU A 30 -11.75 12.59 -10.18
CA GLU A 30 -12.01 12.95 -8.79
C GLU A 30 -11.16 12.11 -7.83
N TRP A 31 -10.98 10.83 -8.13
CA TRP A 31 -10.12 9.95 -7.34
C TRP A 31 -8.67 10.44 -7.32
N ILE A 32 -8.15 10.85 -8.49
CA ILE A 32 -6.80 11.44 -8.59
C ILE A 32 -6.70 12.70 -7.72
N GLU A 33 -7.68 13.60 -7.84
CA GLU A 33 -7.69 14.86 -7.08
C GLU A 33 -7.76 14.61 -5.57
N GLU A 34 -8.60 13.69 -5.14
CA GLU A 34 -8.72 13.32 -3.72
C GLU A 34 -7.40 12.79 -3.16
N ASN A 35 -6.68 11.98 -3.95
CA ASN A 35 -5.39 11.44 -3.54
C ASN A 35 -4.31 12.54 -3.46
N LEU A 36 -4.33 13.51 -4.37
CA LEU A 36 -3.42 14.64 -4.30
C LEU A 36 -3.69 15.50 -3.06
N GLN A 37 -4.96 15.70 -2.72
CA GLN A 37 -5.34 16.43 -1.51
C GLN A 37 -4.94 15.66 -0.24
N ALA A 38 -5.12 14.35 -0.23
CA ALA A 38 -4.73 13.49 0.90
C ALA A 38 -3.22 13.55 1.16
N GLU A 39 -2.42 13.63 0.10
CA GLU A 39 -0.96 13.77 0.23
C GLU A 39 -0.60 15.07 0.93
N ALA A 40 -1.34 16.14 0.68
CA ALA A 40 -1.15 17.44 1.34
C ALA A 40 -1.85 17.54 2.70
N GLY A 41 -2.57 16.50 3.14
CA GLY A 41 -3.31 16.50 4.38
C GLY A 41 -4.64 17.24 4.30
N LEU A 42 -5.16 17.46 3.09
CA LEU A 42 -6.40 18.20 2.86
C LEU A 42 -7.57 17.25 2.59
N ASN A 43 -8.74 17.61 3.11
CA ASN A 43 -10.01 16.89 2.85
C ASN A 43 -9.96 15.41 3.19
N ILE A 44 -9.21 15.04 4.24
CA ILE A 44 -9.19 13.69 4.78
C ILE A 44 -9.98 13.66 6.08
N PRO A 45 -10.53 12.48 6.47
CA PRO A 45 -11.19 12.35 7.78
C PRO A 45 -10.27 12.77 8.93
N GLU A 46 -10.85 13.26 10.01
CA GLU A 46 -10.11 13.82 11.14
C GLU A 46 -9.08 12.84 11.72
N ASN A 47 -9.39 11.54 11.77
CA ASN A 47 -8.50 10.53 12.35
C ASN A 47 -7.49 9.98 11.36
N TRP A 48 -7.50 10.44 10.11
CA TRP A 48 -6.59 9.93 9.08
C TRP A 48 -5.31 10.77 9.04
N VAL A 49 -4.28 10.21 8.44
CA VAL A 49 -2.99 10.90 8.26
C VAL A 49 -2.78 11.18 6.77
N PRO A 50 -1.95 12.16 6.42
CA PRO A 50 -1.55 12.36 5.03
C PRO A 50 -0.92 11.09 4.46
N ALA A 51 -1.22 10.80 3.19
CA ALA A 51 -0.74 9.60 2.51
C ALA A 51 -0.50 9.87 1.03
N ILE A 52 0.51 9.21 0.49
CA ILE A 52 0.82 9.27 -0.94
C ILE A 52 0.28 8.01 -1.60
N GLN A 53 -0.54 8.18 -2.63
CA GLN A 53 -1.01 7.07 -3.46
C GLN A 53 -0.04 6.84 -4.60
N LEU A 54 0.55 5.66 -4.63
CA LEU A 54 1.48 5.26 -5.68
C LEU A 54 0.87 4.14 -6.51
N LEU A 55 1.28 4.09 -7.76
CA LEU A 55 0.87 3.05 -8.72
C LEU A 55 2.13 2.43 -9.30
N SER A 56 2.11 1.11 -9.48
CA SER A 56 3.21 0.37 -10.09
C SER A 56 2.88 0.05 -11.55
N PHE A 57 3.84 0.24 -12.44
CA PHE A 57 3.71 -0.05 -13.87
C PHE A 57 4.87 -0.91 -14.34
N ASP A 58 4.63 -1.77 -15.33
CA ASP A 58 5.72 -2.47 -15.99
C ASP A 58 6.36 -1.59 -17.07
N VAL A 59 7.40 -2.09 -17.73
CA VAL A 59 8.13 -1.33 -18.75
C VAL A 59 7.27 -1.01 -19.99
N ALA A 60 6.19 -1.74 -20.19
CA ALA A 60 5.24 -1.50 -21.29
C ALA A 60 4.14 -0.51 -20.89
N GLY A 61 4.12 -0.04 -19.64
CA GLY A 61 3.12 0.91 -19.16
C GLY A 61 1.83 0.28 -18.64
N GLN A 62 1.81 -1.04 -18.45
CA GLN A 62 0.66 -1.71 -17.85
C GLN A 62 0.66 -1.49 -16.34
N ALA A 63 -0.48 -1.09 -15.78
CA ALA A 63 -0.63 -0.93 -14.33
C ALA A 63 -0.62 -2.30 -13.65
N LEU A 64 0.19 -2.46 -12.61
CA LEU A 64 0.41 -3.72 -11.91
C LEU A 64 -0.19 -3.74 -10.52
N GLY A 65 -0.25 -2.61 -9.83
CA GLY A 65 -0.72 -2.59 -8.45
C GLY A 65 -0.75 -1.22 -7.83
N PHE A 66 -1.14 -1.22 -6.56
CA PHE A 66 -1.26 -0.03 -5.74
C PHE A 66 -0.29 -0.10 -4.57
N LEU A 67 0.18 1.07 -4.13
CA LEU A 67 0.89 1.20 -2.87
C LEU A 67 0.48 2.54 -2.25
N ASN A 68 0.06 2.50 -0.98
CA ASN A 68 -0.29 3.69 -0.24
C ASN A 68 0.75 3.88 0.87
N LEU A 69 1.40 5.03 0.88
CA LEU A 69 2.40 5.38 1.88
C LEU A 69 1.81 6.43 2.82
N ARG A 70 1.57 6.05 4.08
CA ARG A 70 1.12 6.95 5.13
C ARG A 70 2.34 7.68 5.69
N LEU A 71 2.28 8.99 5.73
CA LEU A 71 3.46 9.80 6.06
C LEU A 71 3.78 9.81 7.56
N ARG A 72 2.83 9.39 8.39
CA ARG A 72 3.03 9.19 9.82
C ARG A 72 2.05 8.13 10.33
N LEU A 73 2.26 7.67 11.54
CA LEU A 73 1.37 6.71 12.20
C LEU A 73 0.41 7.43 13.13
N ASN A 74 -0.76 6.84 13.33
CA ASN A 74 -1.69 7.18 14.39
C ASN A 74 -1.96 5.89 15.19
N ASP A 75 -2.83 5.94 16.20
CA ASP A 75 -3.08 4.77 17.04
C ASP A 75 -3.62 3.58 16.26
N TYR A 76 -4.51 3.84 15.29
CA TYR A 76 -5.07 2.77 14.46
C TYR A 76 -3.98 2.13 13.57
N LEU A 77 -3.20 2.95 12.88
CA LEU A 77 -2.17 2.47 11.96
C LEU A 77 -1.03 1.75 12.68
N LEU A 78 -0.75 2.14 13.91
CA LEU A 78 0.25 1.46 14.74
C LEU A 78 -0.16 0.02 15.03
N GLU A 79 -1.46 -0.23 15.20
CA GLU A 79 -1.99 -1.57 15.42
C GLU A 79 -2.21 -2.34 14.13
N ASN A 80 -2.67 -1.68 13.06
CA ASN A 80 -3.08 -2.31 11.83
C ASN A 80 -2.86 -1.36 10.65
N GLY A 81 -2.25 -1.85 9.59
CA GLY A 81 -2.01 -1.09 8.37
C GLY A 81 -0.61 -0.49 8.27
N GLY A 82 -0.08 0.07 9.35
CA GLY A 82 1.26 0.66 9.36
C GLY A 82 1.43 1.81 8.38
N HIS A 83 2.68 2.06 7.96
CA HIS A 83 3.01 3.09 6.97
C HIS A 83 2.63 2.71 5.55
N ILE A 84 2.67 1.42 5.19
CA ILE A 84 2.54 1.00 3.79
C ILE A 84 1.50 -0.11 3.65
N GLY A 85 0.53 0.12 2.75
CA GLY A 85 -0.37 -0.91 2.25
C GLY A 85 -0.12 -1.08 0.75
N TYR A 86 -0.15 -2.30 0.24
CA TYR A 86 0.12 -2.56 -1.17
C TYR A 86 -0.62 -3.80 -1.65
N SER A 87 -0.86 -3.84 -2.97
CA SER A 87 -1.43 -5.02 -3.62
C SER A 87 -1.03 -5.04 -5.09
N ILE A 88 -0.97 -6.26 -5.65
CA ILE A 88 -0.71 -6.48 -7.07
C ILE A 88 -1.98 -7.08 -7.68
N ARG A 89 -2.30 -6.67 -8.91
CA ARG A 89 -3.47 -7.20 -9.63
C ARG A 89 -3.36 -8.73 -9.73
N PRO A 90 -4.46 -9.46 -9.60
CA PRO A 90 -4.42 -10.93 -9.52
C PRO A 90 -3.67 -11.61 -10.66
N SER A 91 -3.84 -11.13 -11.90
CA SER A 91 -3.22 -11.74 -13.08
C SER A 91 -1.70 -11.60 -13.12
N GLU A 92 -1.12 -10.72 -12.32
CA GLU A 92 0.33 -10.44 -12.32
C GLU A 92 1.03 -10.88 -11.02
N ARG A 93 0.34 -11.66 -10.19
CA ARG A 93 0.92 -12.18 -8.94
C ARG A 93 1.88 -13.34 -9.23
N GLY A 94 2.81 -13.57 -8.29
CA GLY A 94 3.78 -14.66 -8.40
C GLY A 94 4.97 -14.35 -9.30
N LYS A 95 5.16 -13.09 -9.68
CA LYS A 95 6.24 -12.65 -10.58
C LYS A 95 7.26 -11.73 -9.90
N GLY A 96 7.16 -11.52 -8.59
CA GLY A 96 8.09 -10.67 -7.83
C GLY A 96 7.75 -9.18 -7.83
N TYR A 97 6.63 -8.78 -8.40
CA TYR A 97 6.26 -7.36 -8.47
C TYR A 97 5.97 -6.75 -7.09
N ALA A 98 5.36 -7.51 -6.18
CA ALA A 98 5.08 -7.01 -4.84
C ALA A 98 6.36 -6.68 -4.08
N LYS A 99 7.38 -7.53 -4.18
CA LYS A 99 8.69 -7.31 -3.55
C LYS A 99 9.34 -6.04 -4.08
N GLU A 100 9.33 -5.86 -5.40
CA GLU A 100 9.92 -4.67 -6.03
C GLU A 100 9.11 -3.41 -5.72
N SER A 101 7.78 -3.52 -5.71
CA SER A 101 6.89 -2.41 -5.36
C SER A 101 7.17 -1.93 -3.94
N LEU A 102 7.28 -2.84 -2.98
CA LEU A 102 7.60 -2.46 -1.60
C LEU A 102 8.99 -1.83 -1.51
N ARG A 103 9.98 -2.39 -2.21
CA ARG A 103 11.33 -1.81 -2.24
C ARG A 103 11.31 -0.36 -2.70
N GLN A 104 10.59 -0.08 -3.79
CA GLN A 104 10.49 1.29 -4.32
C GLN A 104 9.68 2.20 -3.38
N GLY A 105 8.63 1.68 -2.77
CA GLY A 105 7.86 2.42 -1.77
C GLY A 105 8.71 2.83 -0.58
N LEU A 106 9.62 1.96 -0.15
CA LEU A 106 10.55 2.28 0.93
C LEU A 106 11.53 3.39 0.54
N GLN A 107 11.94 3.48 -0.73
CA GLN A 107 12.77 4.58 -1.21
C GLN A 107 12.02 5.91 -1.15
N VAL A 108 10.73 5.90 -1.49
CA VAL A 108 9.89 7.10 -1.35
C VAL A 108 9.78 7.49 0.12
N ALA A 109 9.58 6.52 1.01
CA ALA A 109 9.51 6.75 2.45
C ALA A 109 10.79 7.41 2.98
N LYS A 110 11.94 6.95 2.51
CA LYS A 110 13.23 7.55 2.87
C LYS A 110 13.29 9.02 2.48
N GLY A 111 12.82 9.36 1.29
CA GLY A 111 12.74 10.75 0.82
C GLY A 111 11.78 11.61 1.62
N LYS A 112 10.88 11.01 2.39
CA LYS A 112 9.93 11.72 3.27
C LYS A 112 10.37 11.69 4.74
N ASN A 113 11.62 11.37 5.00
CA ASN A 113 12.22 11.34 6.34
C ASN A 113 11.63 10.28 7.27
N ILE A 114 11.06 9.21 6.71
CA ILE A 114 10.65 8.04 7.48
C ILE A 114 11.88 7.16 7.62
N LYS A 115 12.38 6.99 8.83
CA LYS A 115 13.61 6.22 9.08
C LYS A 115 13.32 4.74 9.28
N ARG A 116 12.18 4.43 9.86
CA ARG A 116 11.71 3.05 10.05
C ARG A 116 10.26 2.99 9.63
N ALA A 117 9.96 2.06 8.72
CA ALA A 117 8.59 1.87 8.23
C ALA A 117 7.97 0.66 8.92
N LEU A 118 6.75 0.83 9.43
CA LEU A 118 5.95 -0.27 9.93
C LEU A 118 5.15 -0.83 8.76
N VAL A 119 5.30 -2.13 8.51
CA VAL A 119 4.53 -2.84 7.47
C VAL A 119 3.86 -4.04 8.13
N THR A 120 2.58 -4.21 7.87
CA THR A 120 1.79 -5.24 8.52
C THR A 120 1.21 -6.21 7.50
N CYS A 121 0.91 -7.43 7.96
CA CYS A 121 0.17 -8.40 7.16
C CYS A 121 -0.67 -9.29 8.06
N SER A 122 -1.72 -9.89 7.48
CA SER A 122 -2.51 -10.88 8.19
C SER A 122 -1.66 -12.13 8.47
N THR A 123 -1.89 -12.77 9.63
CA THR A 123 -1.26 -14.06 9.95
C THR A 123 -1.58 -15.13 8.91
N GLU A 124 -2.66 -14.93 8.13
CA GLU A 124 -3.10 -15.87 7.09
C GLU A 124 -2.55 -15.53 5.71
N ASN A 125 -1.64 -14.55 5.61
CA ASN A 125 -1.08 -14.10 4.34
C ASN A 125 0.44 -14.34 4.27
N PRO A 126 0.88 -15.59 4.02
CA PRO A 126 2.31 -15.91 3.95
C PRO A 126 3.02 -15.23 2.79
N ALA A 127 2.31 -14.93 1.69
CA ALA A 127 2.90 -14.24 0.55
C ALA A 127 3.34 -12.83 0.93
N SER A 128 2.51 -12.09 1.65
CA SER A 128 2.87 -10.74 2.13
C SER A 128 4.00 -10.80 3.15
N ARG A 129 3.98 -11.78 4.05
CA ARG A 129 5.07 -11.99 5.00
C ARG A 129 6.40 -12.17 4.28
N ALA A 130 6.42 -13.00 3.24
CA ALA A 130 7.64 -13.25 2.48
C ALA A 130 8.18 -11.98 1.81
N VAL A 131 7.28 -11.14 1.27
CA VAL A 131 7.64 -9.86 0.66
C VAL A 131 8.26 -8.91 1.68
N ILE A 132 7.67 -8.83 2.87
CA ILE A 132 8.15 -7.96 3.95
C ILE A 132 9.54 -8.43 4.43
N LEU A 133 9.71 -9.73 4.66
CA LEU A 133 10.98 -10.28 5.10
C LEU A 133 12.07 -10.10 4.04
N ALA A 134 11.73 -10.24 2.76
CA ALA A 134 12.66 -10.03 1.65
C ALA A 134 13.14 -8.58 1.56
N ASN A 135 12.40 -7.64 2.13
CA ASN A 135 12.76 -6.22 2.19
C ASN A 135 13.38 -5.81 3.53
N GLY A 136 13.81 -6.77 4.34
CA GLY A 136 14.50 -6.50 5.59
C GLY A 136 13.58 -6.30 6.79
N GLY A 137 12.34 -6.76 6.71
CA GLY A 137 11.39 -6.64 7.82
C GLY A 137 11.83 -7.43 9.05
N VAL A 138 11.74 -6.80 10.22
CA VAL A 138 12.03 -7.40 11.50
C VAL A 138 10.72 -7.53 12.27
N TYR A 139 10.37 -8.76 12.61
CA TYR A 139 9.14 -9.07 13.33
C TYR A 139 9.14 -8.45 14.72
N GLU A 140 8.03 -7.82 15.09
CA GLU A 140 7.84 -7.30 16.43
C GLU A 140 6.83 -8.14 17.22
N ASP A 141 5.58 -8.23 16.73
CA ASP A 141 4.51 -8.92 17.44
C ASP A 141 3.31 -9.19 16.50
N VAL A 142 2.31 -9.83 17.07
CA VAL A 142 0.99 -10.03 16.45
C VAL A 142 -0.04 -9.33 17.32
N ARG A 143 -0.90 -8.52 16.69
CA ARG A 143 -2.02 -7.84 17.36
C ARG A 143 -3.30 -8.10 16.59
N ASN A 144 -4.25 -8.77 17.21
CA ASN A 144 -5.56 -9.09 16.60
C ASN A 144 -5.44 -9.75 15.22
N GLY A 145 -4.54 -10.74 15.08
CA GLY A 145 -4.34 -11.45 13.82
C GLY A 145 -3.51 -10.71 12.79
N THR A 146 -2.89 -9.60 13.17
CA THR A 146 -2.03 -8.79 12.31
C THR A 146 -0.59 -8.86 12.79
N GLU A 147 0.29 -9.38 11.93
CA GLU A 147 1.74 -9.40 12.18
C GLU A 147 2.33 -8.03 11.86
N ARG A 148 3.24 -7.57 12.71
CA ARG A 148 3.85 -6.25 12.62
C ARG A 148 5.35 -6.37 12.44
N TYR A 149 5.86 -5.70 11.41
CA TYR A 149 7.28 -5.73 11.03
C TYR A 149 7.81 -4.31 10.86
N TRP A 150 9.02 -4.08 11.32
CA TRP A 150 9.71 -2.81 11.11
C TRP A 150 10.82 -2.99 10.09
N ILE A 151 10.92 -2.04 9.16
CA ILE A 151 11.95 -2.04 8.12
C ILE A 151 12.76 -0.75 8.26
N ASP A 152 14.07 -0.87 8.44
CA ASP A 152 14.97 0.28 8.40
C ASP A 152 15.10 0.77 6.96
N VAL A 153 14.92 2.07 6.77
CA VAL A 153 14.90 2.68 5.43
C VAL A 153 16.17 3.47 5.15
N ASP A 154 17.01 3.64 6.13
CA ASP A 154 18.30 4.35 6.00
C ASP A 154 19.36 3.51 5.31
#